data_ac5147381eb4be1a385b038e36d2cbdb
#
_entry.id   ac5147381eb4be1a385b038e36d2cbdb
#
_cell.length_a   1.000
_cell.length_b   1.000
_cell.length_c   1.000
_cell.angle_alpha   90.00
_cell.angle_beta   90.00
_cell.angle_gamma   90.00
#
_symmetry.space_group_name_H-M   'P 1'
#
loop_
_entity.id
_entity.type
_entity.pdbx_description
1 polymer ?
#
loop_
_entity_poly.entity_id
_entity_poly.type
_entity_poly.pdbx_seq_one_letter_code
_entity_poly.pdbx_strand_id
1 'polypeptide(L)'
;MSFWKQQPVDVVDKISQIMDTKELLAKVDSQIESLRFKLEYKVFYGEKMDTASRHNILTFINDNYIRSETMSLVYTHELLRYYLVNSLVIHFHPKGKPDIIAGVIIGKNTDLYVDGNIYNTVEVDFLSLNSSLRSMGIAPYMIGVLTRESIIHYNERNICAAYYTISKEIPARSYGKKQMFHRPVNIGNLVRGGFLSEPVQPYVSIFNSFEKLLSVKYSCGSPNPELAKDLEERLYEYSKKTYTIFDKKTHADISHMLENKAFHNFEFRDGSGNLTDFINLYNIDIYNDTTNMGFKDGRIYVIYLSNNEPEHVCRVMDTIAAYCHRENITDILSICDILHMRDHYGQLKFMPGVSYLNYYMFNMNMTPIENHKNGLTTI
;
A
#
# COMPACT_ATOMS: atom_id res chain seq x y z
N MET A 1 12.81 13.85 -24.73
CA MET A 1 12.93 12.54 -24.03
C MET A 1 11.76 12.38 -23.07
N SER A 2 11.24 11.15 -22.87
CA SER A 2 10.20 10.91 -21.89
C SER A 2 10.73 11.22 -20.48
N PHE A 3 9.94 11.86 -19.62
CA PHE A 3 10.26 12.14 -18.22
C PHE A 3 10.81 10.89 -17.49
N TRP A 4 10.15 9.76 -17.68
CA TRP A 4 10.55 8.49 -17.04
C TRP A 4 11.94 7.98 -17.44
N LYS A 5 12.43 8.34 -18.64
CA LYS A 5 13.81 8.03 -19.09
C LYS A 5 14.88 8.93 -18.48
N GLN A 6 14.48 10.03 -17.85
CA GLN A 6 15.37 10.97 -17.19
C GLN A 6 15.45 10.77 -15.68
N GLN A 7 14.62 9.85 -15.16
CA GLN A 7 14.68 9.49 -13.75
C GLN A 7 16.01 8.81 -13.45
N PRO A 8 16.65 9.13 -12.31
CA PRO A 8 17.82 8.39 -11.85
C PRO A 8 17.39 7.01 -11.35
N VAL A 9 17.16 6.10 -12.30
CA VAL A 9 16.74 4.72 -12.03
C VAL A 9 17.57 3.82 -12.93
N ASP A 10 18.67 3.30 -12.40
CA ASP A 10 19.44 2.27 -13.05
C ASP A 10 19.38 0.99 -12.24
N VAL A 11 19.22 -0.14 -12.92
CA VAL A 11 19.34 -1.45 -12.30
C VAL A 11 20.72 -1.98 -12.64
N VAL A 12 21.58 -1.96 -11.65
CA VAL A 12 22.97 -2.45 -11.70
C VAL A 12 23.16 -3.53 -10.62
N ASP A 13 24.27 -4.23 -10.69
CA ASP A 13 24.56 -5.36 -9.78
C ASP A 13 24.84 -4.94 -8.32
N LYS A 14 24.89 -3.63 -8.03
CA LYS A 14 25.15 -3.12 -6.70
C LYS A 14 24.10 -2.11 -6.28
N ILE A 15 23.49 -2.35 -5.11
CA ILE A 15 22.56 -1.41 -4.48
C ILE A 15 23.35 -0.19 -3.99
N SER A 16 22.98 0.99 -4.50
CA SER A 16 23.62 2.25 -4.12
C SER A 16 22.73 3.45 -4.47
N GLN A 17 22.90 4.52 -3.70
CA GLN A 17 22.34 5.83 -4.06
C GLN A 17 23.01 6.34 -5.33
N ILE A 18 22.23 6.94 -6.25
CA ILE A 18 22.70 7.45 -7.54
C ILE A 18 23.28 8.86 -7.39
N MET A 19 22.49 9.78 -6.82
CA MET A 19 22.86 11.17 -6.60
C MET A 19 22.80 11.49 -5.12
N ASP A 20 23.71 12.31 -4.63
CA ASP A 20 23.55 12.87 -3.29
C ASP A 20 22.36 13.84 -3.22
N THR A 21 21.92 14.16 -2.02
CA THR A 21 20.72 14.99 -1.78
C THR A 21 20.85 16.38 -2.38
N LYS A 22 22.04 16.98 -2.36
CA LYS A 22 22.29 18.33 -2.86
C LYS A 22 22.25 18.37 -4.40
N GLU A 23 22.86 17.38 -5.05
CA GLU A 23 22.83 17.22 -6.51
C GLU A 23 21.40 16.94 -6.98
N LEU A 24 20.68 16.06 -6.28
CA LEU A 24 19.28 15.75 -6.59
C LEU A 24 18.40 16.99 -6.47
N LEU A 25 18.57 17.79 -5.42
CA LEU A 25 17.80 19.02 -5.22
C LEU A 25 18.03 20.02 -6.36
N ALA A 26 19.28 20.26 -6.74
CA ALA A 26 19.62 21.16 -7.85
C ALA A 26 19.00 20.71 -9.18
N LYS A 27 19.01 19.40 -9.46
CA LYS A 27 18.37 18.82 -10.64
C LYS A 27 16.87 19.01 -10.64
N VAL A 28 16.22 18.77 -9.50
CA VAL A 28 14.76 18.88 -9.36
C VAL A 28 14.31 20.35 -9.46
N ASP A 29 15.03 21.29 -8.86
CA ASP A 29 14.75 22.73 -8.98
C ASP A 29 14.79 23.18 -10.43
N SER A 30 15.81 22.79 -11.18
CA SER A 30 15.91 23.06 -12.61
C SER A 30 14.76 22.46 -13.42
N GLN A 31 14.31 21.24 -13.07
CA GLN A 31 13.17 20.61 -13.71
C GLN A 31 11.86 21.36 -13.43
N ILE A 32 11.61 21.76 -12.18
CA ILE A 32 10.43 22.52 -11.77
C ILE A 32 10.36 23.84 -12.55
N GLU A 33 11.45 24.58 -12.62
CA GLU A 33 11.53 25.83 -13.36
C GLU A 33 11.26 25.65 -14.87
N SER A 34 11.73 24.56 -15.46
CA SER A 34 11.56 24.27 -16.89
C SER A 34 10.11 23.94 -17.28
N LEU A 35 9.30 23.44 -16.35
CA LEU A 35 7.96 22.93 -16.64
C LEU A 35 6.88 24.02 -16.70
N ARG A 36 7.11 25.24 -16.19
CA ARG A 36 6.29 26.47 -16.31
C ARG A 36 4.77 26.29 -16.23
N PHE A 37 4.27 25.44 -15.32
CA PHE A 37 2.84 25.28 -15.16
C PHE A 37 2.20 26.44 -14.38
N LYS A 38 0.94 26.77 -14.71
CA LYS A 38 0.14 27.80 -14.01
C LYS A 38 -0.51 27.24 -12.73
N LEU A 39 0.11 26.26 -12.10
CA LEU A 39 -0.34 25.68 -10.84
C LEU A 39 0.54 26.19 -9.71
N GLU A 40 -0.10 26.59 -8.64
CA GLU A 40 0.51 26.82 -7.34
C GLU A 40 0.31 25.58 -6.47
N TYR A 41 1.01 25.48 -5.35
CA TYR A 41 0.82 24.37 -4.42
C TYR A 41 0.89 24.80 -2.97
N LYS A 42 0.27 24.00 -2.11
CA LYS A 42 0.38 24.06 -0.65
C LYS A 42 0.99 22.76 -0.16
N VAL A 43 1.83 22.85 0.87
CA VAL A 43 2.42 21.70 1.56
C VAL A 43 1.73 21.55 2.90
N PHE A 44 1.25 20.35 3.19
CA PHE A 44 0.69 20.01 4.49
C PHE A 44 1.50 18.89 5.11
N TYR A 45 1.71 18.99 6.42
CA TYR A 45 2.15 17.86 7.23
C TYR A 45 0.91 17.05 7.59
N GLY A 46 0.86 15.79 7.16
CA GLY A 46 -0.36 15.01 7.25
C GLY A 46 -0.96 14.92 8.65
N GLU A 47 -0.10 14.82 9.67
CA GLU A 47 -0.51 14.81 11.10
C GLU A 47 -1.16 16.13 11.55
N LYS A 48 -0.69 17.27 11.02
CA LYS A 48 -1.13 18.62 11.39
C LYS A 48 -2.26 19.14 10.52
N MET A 49 -2.71 18.34 9.55
CA MET A 49 -3.79 18.73 8.66
C MET A 49 -5.12 18.80 9.41
N ASP A 50 -5.85 19.89 9.25
CA ASP A 50 -7.18 20.04 9.80
C ASP A 50 -8.20 19.09 9.15
N THR A 51 -9.32 18.86 9.82
CA THR A 51 -10.34 17.91 9.39
C THR A 51 -10.97 18.28 8.05
N ALA A 52 -11.18 19.56 7.78
CA ALA A 52 -11.82 20.03 6.54
C ALA A 52 -10.87 19.80 5.33
N SER A 53 -9.60 20.19 5.47
CA SER A 53 -8.59 19.95 4.43
C SER A 53 -8.43 18.46 4.14
N ARG A 54 -8.42 17.62 5.18
CA ARG A 54 -8.35 16.17 5.06
C ARG A 54 -9.55 15.58 4.32
N HIS A 55 -10.74 16.06 4.66
CA HIS A 55 -11.98 15.66 3.98
C HIS A 55 -11.95 16.01 2.48
N ASN A 56 -11.56 17.25 2.15
CA ASN A 56 -11.50 17.71 0.76
C ASN A 56 -10.48 16.90 -0.06
N ILE A 57 -9.32 16.57 0.53
CA ILE A 57 -8.30 15.74 -0.12
C ILE A 57 -8.79 14.32 -0.33
N LEU A 58 -9.44 13.70 0.66
CA LEU A 58 -10.01 12.36 0.51
C LEU A 58 -11.08 12.31 -0.59
N THR A 59 -11.98 13.28 -0.60
CA THR A 59 -13.00 13.41 -1.64
C THR A 59 -12.35 13.51 -3.02
N PHE A 60 -11.33 14.38 -3.15
CA PHE A 60 -10.60 14.53 -4.40
C PHE A 60 -9.88 13.22 -4.83
N ILE A 61 -9.26 12.49 -3.90
CA ILE A 61 -8.63 11.20 -4.16
C ILE A 61 -9.67 10.19 -4.66
N ASN A 62 -10.79 10.02 -3.96
CA ASN A 62 -11.86 9.11 -4.33
C ASN A 62 -12.47 9.42 -5.70
N ASP A 63 -12.52 10.69 -6.08
CA ASP A 63 -13.03 11.11 -7.38
C ASP A 63 -12.02 10.96 -8.52
N ASN A 64 -10.72 10.99 -8.24
CA ASN A 64 -9.70 11.14 -9.27
C ASN A 64 -8.57 10.10 -9.25
N TYR A 65 -8.41 9.27 -8.22
CA TYR A 65 -7.26 8.36 -8.13
C TYR A 65 -7.47 7.12 -9.00
N ILE A 66 -7.88 6.00 -8.47
CA ILE A 66 -8.02 4.76 -9.24
C ILE A 66 -9.48 4.58 -9.65
N ARG A 67 -9.75 4.82 -10.94
CA ARG A 67 -11.04 4.56 -11.55
C ARG A 67 -10.86 3.77 -12.84
N SER A 68 -11.62 2.68 -13.01
CA SER A 68 -11.87 2.05 -14.30
C SER A 68 -13.18 2.60 -14.90
N GLU A 69 -13.57 2.10 -16.07
CA GLU A 69 -14.84 2.48 -16.69
C GLU A 69 -16.07 2.06 -15.86
N THR A 70 -15.92 1.02 -15.04
CA THR A 70 -17.04 0.40 -14.32
C THR A 70 -16.82 0.27 -12.82
N MET A 71 -15.58 0.43 -12.32
CA MET A 71 -15.26 0.24 -10.90
C MET A 71 -14.41 1.37 -10.36
N SER A 72 -14.75 1.82 -9.16
CA SER A 72 -13.99 2.80 -8.38
C SER A 72 -13.60 2.24 -7.02
N LEU A 73 -12.39 2.59 -6.57
CA LEU A 73 -11.91 2.30 -5.23
C LEU A 73 -12.24 3.51 -4.33
N VAL A 74 -12.83 3.23 -3.19
CA VAL A 74 -13.24 4.25 -2.23
C VAL A 74 -12.46 4.06 -0.92
N TYR A 75 -11.57 5.00 -0.65
CA TYR A 75 -10.77 5.03 0.57
C TYR A 75 -11.55 5.68 1.71
N THR A 76 -11.39 5.16 2.93
CA THR A 76 -12.03 5.71 4.13
C THR A 76 -11.20 6.82 4.76
N HIS A 77 -11.85 7.67 5.58
CA HIS A 77 -11.15 8.69 6.37
C HIS A 77 -10.13 8.11 7.34
N GLU A 78 -10.46 6.98 7.95
CA GLU A 78 -9.60 6.28 8.90
C GLU A 78 -8.35 5.76 8.22
N LEU A 79 -8.48 5.16 7.02
CA LEU A 79 -7.35 4.65 6.26
C LEU A 79 -6.44 5.79 5.78
N LEU A 80 -7.03 6.88 5.25
CA LEU A 80 -6.24 8.05 4.87
C LEU A 80 -5.52 8.64 6.09
N ARG A 81 -6.19 8.75 7.24
CA ARG A 81 -5.59 9.26 8.47
C ARG A 81 -4.39 8.44 8.91
N TYR A 82 -4.43 7.12 8.76
CA TYR A 82 -3.28 6.25 9.00
C TYR A 82 -2.12 6.56 8.05
N TYR A 83 -2.43 6.67 6.76
CA TYR A 83 -1.41 6.92 5.75
C TYR A 83 -0.73 8.28 5.91
N LEU A 84 -1.47 9.28 6.40
CA LEU A 84 -0.99 10.64 6.58
C LEU A 84 0.05 10.80 7.71
N VAL A 85 0.18 9.87 8.63
CA VAL A 85 1.23 9.93 9.67
C VAL A 85 2.60 9.84 9.01
N ASN A 86 3.50 10.76 9.39
CA ASN A 86 4.83 10.93 8.78
C ASN A 86 4.79 11.24 7.28
N SER A 87 3.72 11.88 6.77
CA SER A 87 3.56 12.19 5.35
C SER A 87 3.58 13.67 5.05
N LEU A 88 4.09 14.00 3.86
CA LEU A 88 3.86 15.28 3.19
C LEU A 88 2.72 15.13 2.19
N VAL A 89 1.77 16.03 2.23
CA VAL A 89 0.69 16.13 1.24
C VAL A 89 0.88 17.40 0.44
N ILE A 90 1.06 17.25 -0.85
CA ILE A 90 1.16 18.39 -1.77
C ILE A 90 -0.18 18.56 -2.49
N HIS A 91 -0.83 19.65 -2.22
CA HIS A 91 -2.08 20.06 -2.85
C HIS A 91 -1.79 21.10 -3.93
N PHE A 92 -2.05 20.77 -5.18
CA PHE A 92 -1.91 21.68 -6.32
C PHE A 92 -3.23 22.36 -6.62
N HIS A 93 -3.17 23.66 -6.93
CA HIS A 93 -4.35 24.47 -7.23
C HIS A 93 -4.06 25.45 -8.37
N PRO A 94 -5.08 25.92 -9.10
CA PRO A 94 -4.90 26.98 -10.10
C PRO A 94 -4.46 28.28 -9.42
N LYS A 95 -3.66 29.05 -10.11
CA LYS A 95 -3.13 30.32 -9.61
C LYS A 95 -4.24 31.24 -9.09
N GLY A 96 -4.07 31.69 -7.85
CA GLY A 96 -5.04 32.57 -7.18
C GLY A 96 -6.36 31.89 -6.75
N LYS A 97 -6.45 30.54 -6.82
CA LYS A 97 -7.64 29.78 -6.41
C LYS A 97 -7.27 28.64 -5.47
N PRO A 98 -6.80 28.94 -4.25
CA PRO A 98 -6.24 27.95 -3.32
C PRO A 98 -7.23 26.92 -2.79
N ASP A 99 -8.53 27.15 -2.95
CA ASP A 99 -9.60 26.25 -2.49
C ASP A 99 -10.00 25.21 -3.55
N ILE A 100 -9.48 25.33 -4.78
CA ILE A 100 -9.76 24.39 -5.86
C ILE A 100 -8.60 23.37 -5.95
N ILE A 101 -8.91 22.10 -5.70
CA ILE A 101 -7.92 21.03 -5.87
C ILE A 101 -7.79 20.67 -7.34
N ALA A 102 -6.61 20.89 -7.90
CA ALA A 102 -6.25 20.48 -9.26
C ALA A 102 -5.52 19.14 -9.28
N GLY A 103 -4.75 18.86 -8.23
CA GLY A 103 -4.02 17.60 -8.06
C GLY A 103 -3.53 17.42 -6.64
N VAL A 104 -3.27 16.16 -6.27
CA VAL A 104 -2.71 15.77 -4.98
C VAL A 104 -1.64 14.71 -5.22
N ILE A 105 -0.56 14.77 -4.46
CA ILE A 105 0.45 13.71 -4.34
C ILE A 105 0.87 13.62 -2.89
N ILE A 106 1.06 12.39 -2.39
CA ILE A 106 1.44 12.14 -1.01
C ILE A 106 2.77 11.39 -0.99
N GLY A 107 3.67 11.82 -0.11
CA GLY A 107 4.93 11.15 0.18
C GLY A 107 5.03 10.82 1.67
N LYS A 108 5.03 9.54 2.01
CA LYS A 108 5.19 9.04 3.38
C LYS A 108 6.65 8.72 3.65
N ASN A 109 7.20 9.29 4.73
CA ASN A 109 8.55 8.94 5.17
C ASN A 109 8.57 7.54 5.79
N THR A 110 9.48 6.68 5.32
CA THR A 110 9.61 5.28 5.76
C THR A 110 11.08 4.89 5.92
N ASP A 111 11.32 3.92 6.79
CA ASP A 111 12.60 3.25 6.94
C ASP A 111 12.59 1.97 6.09
N LEU A 112 13.23 2.02 4.92
CA LEU A 112 13.27 0.91 3.98
C LEU A 112 14.50 0.03 4.27
N TYR A 113 14.25 -1.24 4.59
CA TYR A 113 15.31 -2.24 4.64
C TYR A 113 15.57 -2.78 3.24
N VAL A 114 16.84 -2.79 2.83
CA VAL A 114 17.30 -3.36 1.55
C VAL A 114 18.60 -4.10 1.77
N ASP A 115 18.57 -5.41 1.61
CA ASP A 115 19.77 -6.28 1.64
C ASP A 115 20.76 -5.97 2.76
N GLY A 116 20.28 -5.96 4.02
CA GLY A 116 21.10 -5.73 5.21
C GLY A 116 21.20 -4.28 5.67
N ASN A 117 20.79 -3.31 4.89
CA ASN A 117 20.90 -1.89 5.20
C ASN A 117 19.53 -1.24 5.34
N ILE A 118 19.45 -0.17 6.15
CA ILE A 118 18.25 0.64 6.32
C ILE A 118 18.49 1.99 5.66
N TYR A 119 17.54 2.40 4.80
CA TYR A 119 17.56 3.66 4.09
C TYR A 119 16.33 4.48 4.47
N ASN A 120 16.54 5.77 4.77
CA ASN A 120 15.43 6.71 4.90
C ASN A 120 14.91 7.03 3.50
N THR A 121 13.65 6.71 3.25
CA THR A 121 13.03 6.84 1.93
C THR A 121 11.66 7.48 2.03
N VAL A 122 11.10 7.79 0.87
CA VAL A 122 9.70 8.24 0.74
C VAL A 122 8.92 7.21 -0.08
N GLU A 123 7.87 6.67 0.52
CA GLU A 123 6.82 5.97 -0.22
C GLU A 123 5.94 7.01 -0.90
N VAL A 124 5.82 6.94 -2.23
CA VAL A 124 5.02 7.89 -3.01
C VAL A 124 3.72 7.21 -3.41
N ASP A 125 2.59 7.81 -3.01
CA ASP A 125 1.27 7.30 -3.33
C ASP A 125 0.26 8.44 -3.61
N PHE A 126 -0.97 8.08 -3.98
CA PHE A 126 -2.08 8.99 -4.24
C PHE A 126 -1.76 10.12 -5.24
N LEU A 127 -0.91 9.84 -6.24
CA LEU A 127 -0.72 10.77 -7.35
C LEU A 127 -2.04 10.90 -8.14
N SER A 128 -2.83 11.89 -7.78
CA SER A 128 -4.16 12.16 -8.34
C SER A 128 -4.16 13.49 -9.06
N LEU A 129 -4.76 13.51 -10.24
CA LEU A 129 -4.90 14.72 -11.04
C LEU A 129 -6.34 14.81 -11.57
N ASN A 130 -6.93 16.01 -11.50
CA ASN A 130 -8.23 16.25 -12.09
C ASN A 130 -8.28 15.76 -13.54
N SER A 131 -9.35 15.10 -13.93
CA SER A 131 -9.47 14.46 -15.24
C SER A 131 -9.21 15.41 -16.41
N SER A 132 -9.63 16.67 -16.30
CA SER A 132 -9.42 17.70 -17.33
C SER A 132 -7.95 18.10 -17.53
N LEU A 133 -7.09 17.79 -16.56
CA LEU A 133 -5.65 18.13 -16.59
C LEU A 133 -4.77 16.94 -16.96
N ARG A 134 -5.36 15.76 -17.13
CA ARG A 134 -4.61 14.56 -17.53
C ARG A 134 -4.06 14.72 -18.95
N SER A 135 -2.96 14.05 -19.23
CA SER A 135 -2.23 14.10 -20.51
C SER A 135 -1.57 15.45 -20.84
N MET A 136 -1.64 16.45 -19.93
CA MET A 136 -0.98 17.75 -20.10
C MET A 136 0.48 17.77 -19.60
N GLY A 137 1.05 16.62 -19.19
CA GLY A 137 2.43 16.53 -18.69
C GLY A 137 2.64 17.10 -17.29
N ILE A 138 1.59 17.21 -16.46
CA ILE A 138 1.64 17.80 -15.10
C ILE A 138 2.24 16.86 -14.06
N ALA A 139 2.06 15.56 -14.21
CA ALA A 139 2.57 14.59 -13.23
C ALA A 139 4.09 14.73 -12.94
N PRO A 140 4.97 14.95 -13.94
CA PRO A 140 6.38 15.24 -13.70
C PRO A 140 6.65 16.45 -12.80
N TYR A 141 5.87 17.50 -12.95
CA TYR A 141 5.95 18.69 -12.10
C TYR A 141 5.55 18.35 -10.66
N MET A 142 4.45 17.62 -10.46
CA MET A 142 3.98 17.20 -9.14
C MET A 142 5.02 16.32 -8.43
N ILE A 143 5.62 15.37 -9.14
CA ILE A 143 6.68 14.49 -8.61
C ILE A 143 7.91 15.33 -8.24
N GLY A 144 8.33 16.27 -9.09
CA GLY A 144 9.44 17.16 -8.81
C GLY A 144 9.21 17.99 -7.54
N VAL A 145 8.02 18.59 -7.39
CA VAL A 145 7.66 19.34 -6.19
C VAL A 145 7.70 18.45 -4.94
N LEU A 146 7.10 17.25 -4.97
CA LEU A 146 7.16 16.34 -3.84
C LEU A 146 8.61 15.96 -3.49
N THR A 147 9.44 15.67 -4.48
CA THR A 147 10.86 15.34 -4.25
C THR A 147 11.58 16.49 -3.57
N ARG A 148 11.40 17.72 -4.08
CA ARG A 148 11.98 18.93 -3.49
C ARG A 148 11.56 19.13 -2.04
N GLU A 149 10.26 19.13 -1.79
CA GLU A 149 9.71 19.37 -0.46
C GLU A 149 10.09 18.25 0.53
N SER A 150 10.18 17.00 0.08
CA SER A 150 10.64 15.88 0.91
C SER A 150 12.11 16.06 1.33
N ILE A 151 12.99 16.44 0.42
CA ILE A 151 14.41 16.69 0.73
C ILE A 151 14.55 17.84 1.72
N ILE A 152 13.83 18.93 1.52
CA ILE A 152 13.90 20.11 2.38
C ILE A 152 13.34 19.79 3.78
N HIS A 153 12.18 19.15 3.82
CA HIS A 153 11.47 18.89 5.08
C HIS A 153 12.12 17.82 5.94
N TYR A 154 12.59 16.74 5.31
CA TYR A 154 13.24 15.62 6.01
C TYR A 154 14.79 15.73 5.97
N ASN A 155 15.32 16.94 5.88
CA ASN A 155 16.77 17.18 5.77
C ASN A 155 17.58 16.47 6.86
N GLU A 156 17.11 16.48 8.10
CA GLU A 156 17.77 15.81 9.22
C GLU A 156 17.80 14.28 9.09
N ARG A 157 16.85 13.71 8.34
CA ARG A 157 16.76 12.26 8.07
C ARG A 157 17.58 11.81 6.86
N ASN A 158 18.16 12.74 6.13
CA ASN A 158 18.95 12.47 4.93
C ASN A 158 18.23 11.54 3.93
N ILE A 159 17.02 11.95 3.50
CA ILE A 159 16.24 11.21 2.51
C ILE A 159 17.04 11.05 1.23
N CYS A 160 17.32 9.81 0.85
CA CYS A 160 18.17 9.52 -0.31
C CYS A 160 17.40 8.97 -1.51
N ALA A 161 16.23 8.38 -1.29
CA ALA A 161 15.49 7.69 -2.34
C ALA A 161 13.97 7.74 -2.11
N ALA A 162 13.21 7.35 -3.12
CA ALA A 162 11.79 7.10 -3.00
C ALA A 162 11.42 5.79 -3.70
N TYR A 163 10.31 5.17 -3.27
CA TYR A 163 9.72 4.03 -3.97
C TYR A 163 8.24 4.25 -4.22
N TYR A 164 7.73 3.60 -5.26
CA TYR A 164 6.33 3.71 -5.66
C TYR A 164 5.90 2.49 -6.46
N THR A 165 4.60 2.30 -6.56
CA THR A 165 4.00 1.23 -7.36
C THR A 165 3.10 1.78 -8.45
N ILE A 166 3.07 1.10 -9.59
CA ILE A 166 2.17 1.43 -10.70
C ILE A 166 1.62 0.13 -11.29
N SER A 167 0.32 0.07 -11.55
CA SER A 167 -0.32 -1.08 -12.21
C SER A 167 0.07 -1.21 -13.69
N LYS A 168 0.39 -0.10 -14.36
CA LYS A 168 0.85 -0.07 -15.77
C LYS A 168 2.37 0.01 -15.84
N GLU A 169 2.97 -0.63 -16.82
CA GLU A 169 4.39 -0.48 -17.09
C GLU A 169 4.68 0.93 -17.62
N ILE A 170 5.73 1.54 -17.10
CA ILE A 170 6.27 2.83 -17.53
C ILE A 170 7.66 2.63 -18.15
N PRO A 171 8.17 3.60 -18.94
CA PRO A 171 9.51 3.53 -19.52
C PRO A 171 10.65 3.75 -18.48
N ALA A 172 10.52 3.14 -17.31
CA ALA A 172 11.53 3.02 -16.29
C ALA A 172 11.68 1.53 -15.95
N ARG A 173 12.82 1.13 -15.42
CA ARG A 173 13.05 -0.26 -15.06
C ARG A 173 12.48 -0.56 -13.69
N SER A 174 11.54 -1.50 -13.60
CA SER A 174 11.03 -2.00 -12.32
C SER A 174 12.04 -2.96 -11.68
N TYR A 175 12.14 -2.95 -10.37
CA TYR A 175 12.93 -3.94 -9.63
C TYR A 175 12.12 -5.16 -9.18
N GLY A 176 10.79 -5.11 -9.32
CA GLY A 176 9.90 -6.23 -9.03
C GLY A 176 8.51 -6.04 -9.61
N LYS A 177 7.78 -7.14 -9.79
CA LYS A 177 6.41 -7.15 -10.27
C LYS A 177 5.62 -8.19 -9.48
N LYS A 178 4.58 -7.78 -8.77
CA LYS A 178 3.74 -8.70 -7.98
C LYS A 178 2.35 -8.81 -8.56
N GLN A 179 1.80 -10.01 -8.51
CA GLN A 179 0.41 -10.27 -8.83
C GLN A 179 -0.46 -10.17 -7.59
N MET A 180 -1.68 -9.69 -7.75
CA MET A 180 -2.71 -9.75 -6.73
C MET A 180 -3.40 -11.11 -6.77
N PHE A 181 -3.67 -11.68 -5.60
CA PHE A 181 -4.45 -12.90 -5.42
C PHE A 181 -5.66 -12.62 -4.55
N HIS A 182 -6.78 -13.27 -4.85
CA HIS A 182 -8.06 -12.97 -4.24
C HIS A 182 -8.72 -14.25 -3.72
N ARG A 183 -9.24 -14.22 -2.49
CA ARG A 183 -10.03 -15.28 -1.91
C ARG A 183 -11.43 -14.76 -1.58
N PRO A 184 -12.49 -15.23 -2.28
CA PRO A 184 -13.87 -14.92 -1.95
C PRO A 184 -14.23 -15.32 -0.52
N VAL A 185 -14.95 -14.43 0.17
CA VAL A 185 -15.44 -14.62 1.55
C VAL A 185 -16.96 -14.54 1.58
N ASN A 186 -17.54 -13.45 1.05
CA ASN A 186 -18.98 -13.26 0.94
C ASN A 186 -19.42 -13.31 -0.54
N ILE A 187 -19.65 -14.52 -1.01
CA ILE A 187 -19.93 -14.80 -2.44
C ILE A 187 -21.13 -13.99 -2.96
N GLY A 188 -22.20 -13.88 -2.16
CA GLY A 188 -23.39 -13.15 -2.57
C GLY A 188 -23.16 -11.67 -2.85
N ASN A 189 -22.32 -11.00 -2.05
CA ASN A 189 -21.94 -9.62 -2.27
C ASN A 189 -21.07 -9.47 -3.50
N LEU A 190 -20.13 -10.40 -3.71
CA LEU A 190 -19.23 -10.39 -4.86
C LEU A 190 -19.96 -10.58 -6.19
N VAL A 191 -21.02 -11.41 -6.22
CA VAL A 191 -21.86 -11.56 -7.40
C VAL A 191 -22.67 -10.28 -7.66
N ARG A 192 -23.33 -9.74 -6.62
CA ARG A 192 -24.07 -8.48 -6.74
C ARG A 192 -23.19 -7.31 -7.19
N GLY A 193 -21.96 -7.25 -6.68
CA GLY A 193 -20.96 -6.24 -7.04
C GLY A 193 -20.31 -6.50 -8.43
N GLY A 194 -20.62 -7.60 -9.10
CA GLY A 194 -20.08 -7.92 -10.42
C GLY A 194 -18.63 -8.42 -10.43
N PHE A 195 -18.09 -8.82 -9.26
CA PHE A 195 -16.76 -9.43 -9.18
C PHE A 195 -16.76 -10.92 -9.57
N LEU A 196 -17.80 -11.66 -9.17
CA LEU A 196 -18.02 -13.04 -9.55
C LEU A 196 -19.25 -13.15 -10.44
N SER A 197 -19.25 -14.13 -11.35
CA SER A 197 -20.39 -14.47 -12.20
C SER A 197 -21.17 -15.66 -11.62
N GLU A 198 -22.44 -15.78 -11.97
CA GLU A 198 -23.22 -16.99 -11.72
C GLU A 198 -22.78 -18.16 -12.64
N PRO A 199 -22.92 -19.42 -12.24
CA PRO A 199 -23.60 -19.89 -11.02
C PRO A 199 -22.73 -19.75 -9.74
N VAL A 200 -23.38 -19.40 -8.62
CA VAL A 200 -22.73 -19.14 -7.33
C VAL A 200 -22.28 -20.44 -6.62
N GLN A 201 -22.99 -21.54 -6.84
CA GLN A 201 -22.80 -22.79 -6.08
C GLN A 201 -21.37 -23.35 -6.08
N PRO A 202 -20.63 -23.35 -7.21
CA PRO A 202 -19.23 -23.80 -7.21
C PRO A 202 -18.34 -22.98 -6.28
N TYR A 203 -18.55 -21.68 -6.20
CA TYR A 203 -17.78 -20.80 -5.32
C TYR A 203 -18.09 -21.07 -3.86
N VAL A 204 -19.36 -21.22 -3.48
CA VAL A 204 -19.78 -21.51 -2.09
C VAL A 204 -19.13 -22.79 -1.59
N SER A 205 -19.17 -23.86 -2.38
CA SER A 205 -18.62 -25.17 -1.98
C SER A 205 -17.11 -25.17 -1.79
N ILE A 206 -16.38 -24.33 -2.54
CA ILE A 206 -14.92 -24.24 -2.50
C ILE A 206 -14.46 -23.28 -1.40
N PHE A 207 -14.98 -22.05 -1.39
CA PHE A 207 -14.42 -20.97 -0.58
C PHE A 207 -14.95 -20.96 0.87
N ASN A 208 -16.15 -21.49 1.13
CA ASN A 208 -16.73 -21.58 2.47
C ASN A 208 -16.51 -22.95 3.14
N SER A 209 -15.65 -23.80 2.60
CA SER A 209 -15.20 -25.00 3.27
C SER A 209 -14.03 -24.69 4.21
N PHE A 210 -14.30 -24.58 5.51
CA PHE A 210 -13.30 -24.28 6.54
C PHE A 210 -12.96 -25.53 7.33
N GLU A 211 -11.68 -25.88 7.42
CA GLU A 211 -11.22 -27.06 8.14
C GLU A 211 -10.22 -26.69 9.25
N LYS A 212 -10.35 -27.35 10.40
CA LYS A 212 -9.40 -27.28 11.53
C LYS A 212 -9.03 -25.83 11.93
N LEU A 213 -10.06 -25.00 12.17
CA LEU A 213 -9.87 -23.59 12.55
C LEU A 213 -9.05 -23.45 13.84
N LEU A 214 -8.24 -22.41 13.89
CA LEU A 214 -7.46 -22.05 15.07
C LEU A 214 -8.25 -21.11 15.99
N SER A 215 -7.84 -21.03 17.25
CA SER A 215 -8.31 -19.96 18.14
C SER A 215 -7.67 -18.64 17.71
N VAL A 216 -8.48 -17.61 17.52
CA VAL A 216 -8.04 -16.27 17.09
C VAL A 216 -8.65 -15.21 18.00
N LYS A 217 -7.81 -14.23 18.39
CA LYS A 217 -8.25 -13.00 19.04
C LYS A 217 -8.31 -11.90 17.99
N TYR A 218 -9.48 -11.32 17.83
CA TYR A 218 -9.72 -10.22 16.90
C TYR A 218 -9.79 -8.89 17.64
N SER A 219 -9.23 -7.84 17.01
CA SER A 219 -9.38 -6.46 17.46
C SER A 219 -9.42 -5.49 16.27
N CYS A 220 -10.07 -4.34 16.49
CA CYS A 220 -10.17 -3.27 15.51
C CYS A 220 -10.17 -1.93 16.25
N GLY A 221 -9.22 -1.05 15.96
CA GLY A 221 -9.11 0.26 16.57
C GLY A 221 -8.91 0.23 18.09
N SER A 222 -8.18 -0.76 18.60
CA SER A 222 -7.96 -0.94 20.03
C SER A 222 -6.47 -0.84 20.38
N PRO A 223 -6.06 0.14 21.21
CA PRO A 223 -4.69 0.23 21.68
C PRO A 223 -4.23 -1.05 22.37
N ASN A 224 -3.05 -1.55 22.00
CA ASN A 224 -2.43 -2.71 22.65
C ASN A 224 -0.90 -2.53 22.66
N PRO A 225 -0.35 -1.78 23.65
CA PRO A 225 1.08 -1.48 23.71
C PRO A 225 1.96 -2.73 23.87
N GLU A 226 1.47 -3.76 24.58
CA GLU A 226 2.21 -5.02 24.78
C GLU A 226 2.34 -5.76 23.44
N LEU A 227 1.25 -5.87 22.69
CA LEU A 227 1.27 -6.47 21.36
C LEU A 227 2.14 -5.65 20.40
N ALA A 228 2.08 -4.31 20.44
CA ALA A 228 2.90 -3.45 19.59
C ALA A 228 4.40 -3.70 19.82
N LYS A 229 4.82 -3.82 21.08
CA LYS A 229 6.19 -4.12 21.47
C LYS A 229 6.63 -5.53 21.00
N ASP A 230 5.80 -6.53 21.21
CA ASP A 230 6.09 -7.91 20.80
C ASP A 230 6.16 -8.03 19.26
N LEU A 231 5.29 -7.32 18.54
CA LEU A 231 5.27 -7.31 17.08
C LEU A 231 6.47 -6.58 16.46
N GLU A 232 6.97 -5.50 17.05
CA GLU A 232 8.09 -4.74 16.48
C GLU A 232 9.30 -5.63 16.23
N GLU A 233 9.73 -6.37 17.24
CA GLU A 233 10.88 -7.27 17.13
C GLU A 233 10.58 -8.46 16.21
N ARG A 234 9.42 -9.10 16.38
CA ARG A 234 9.04 -10.31 15.61
C ARG A 234 8.85 -10.00 14.13
N LEU A 235 8.20 -8.89 13.77
CA LEU A 235 8.02 -8.48 12.39
C LEU A 235 9.36 -8.16 11.74
N TYR A 236 10.25 -7.47 12.46
CA TYR A 236 11.57 -7.14 11.93
C TYR A 236 12.39 -8.41 11.63
N GLU A 237 12.50 -9.32 12.62
CA GLU A 237 13.26 -10.57 12.44
C GLU A 237 12.62 -11.50 11.38
N TYR A 238 11.30 -11.60 11.36
CA TYR A 238 10.57 -12.35 10.34
C TYR A 238 10.82 -11.77 8.93
N SER A 239 10.67 -10.46 8.77
CA SER A 239 10.85 -9.78 7.49
C SER A 239 12.29 -9.87 7.01
N LYS A 240 13.27 -9.66 7.89
CA LYS A 240 14.70 -9.77 7.59
C LYS A 240 15.10 -11.19 7.14
N LYS A 241 14.51 -12.22 7.72
CA LYS A 241 14.72 -13.62 7.32
C LYS A 241 14.04 -13.95 5.98
N THR A 242 12.90 -13.32 5.71
CA THR A 242 12.01 -13.68 4.61
C THR A 242 12.28 -12.86 3.35
N TYR A 243 12.53 -11.55 3.50
CA TYR A 243 12.55 -10.59 2.40
C TYR A 243 13.92 -9.93 2.20
N THR A 244 14.24 -9.59 0.97
CA THR A 244 15.39 -8.75 0.61
C THR A 244 15.07 -7.27 0.79
N ILE A 245 13.81 -6.87 0.54
CA ILE A 245 13.32 -5.50 0.72
C ILE A 245 12.00 -5.52 1.49
N PHE A 246 11.87 -4.63 2.47
CA PHE A 246 10.61 -4.41 3.21
C PHE A 246 10.62 -3.07 3.95
N ASP A 247 9.43 -2.54 4.23
CA ASP A 247 9.25 -1.37 5.09
C ASP A 247 9.42 -1.79 6.55
N LYS A 248 10.42 -1.22 7.24
CA LYS A 248 10.69 -1.48 8.65
C LYS A 248 9.71 -0.69 9.51
N LYS A 249 8.73 -1.38 10.05
CA LYS A 249 7.76 -0.79 10.99
C LYS A 249 8.41 -0.51 12.34
N THR A 250 8.25 0.72 12.84
CA THR A 250 8.65 1.10 14.18
C THR A 250 7.53 0.76 15.19
N HIS A 251 7.86 0.82 16.50
CA HIS A 251 6.84 0.70 17.54
C HIS A 251 5.68 1.68 17.36
N ALA A 252 6.00 2.93 16.98
CA ALA A 252 5.00 3.96 16.74
C ALA A 252 4.09 3.62 15.54
N ASP A 253 4.65 3.09 14.45
CA ASP A 253 3.87 2.66 13.26
C ASP A 253 2.91 1.53 13.63
N ILE A 254 3.39 0.55 14.38
CA ILE A 254 2.58 -0.60 14.81
C ILE A 254 1.49 -0.17 15.79
N SER A 255 1.82 0.66 16.79
CA SER A 255 0.83 1.20 17.72
C SER A 255 -0.26 1.97 17.00
N HIS A 256 0.13 2.85 16.07
CA HIS A 256 -0.81 3.62 15.27
C HIS A 256 -1.69 2.73 14.38
N MET A 257 -1.14 1.64 13.82
CA MET A 257 -1.89 0.64 13.07
C MET A 257 -2.93 -0.08 13.93
N LEU A 258 -2.55 -0.52 15.12
CA LEU A 258 -3.45 -1.22 16.05
C LEU A 258 -4.60 -0.33 16.55
N GLU A 259 -4.33 0.96 16.76
CA GLU A 259 -5.31 1.95 17.24
C GLU A 259 -6.25 2.46 16.15
N ASN A 260 -5.91 2.27 14.90
CA ASN A 260 -6.68 2.80 13.76
C ASN A 260 -7.83 1.85 13.37
N LYS A 261 -9.04 2.38 13.31
CA LYS A 261 -10.27 1.62 12.99
C LYS A 261 -10.36 1.12 11.55
N ALA A 262 -9.45 1.54 10.66
CA ALA A 262 -9.40 0.96 9.33
C ALA A 262 -8.81 -0.45 9.31
N PHE A 263 -8.10 -0.83 10.37
CA PHE A 263 -7.39 -2.11 10.42
C PHE A 263 -8.08 -3.14 11.29
N HIS A 264 -8.13 -4.35 10.75
CA HIS A 264 -8.64 -5.55 11.41
C HIS A 264 -7.45 -6.45 11.75
N ASN A 265 -7.27 -6.72 13.03
CA ASN A 265 -6.12 -7.43 13.58
C ASN A 265 -6.52 -8.82 14.04
N PHE A 266 -5.80 -9.84 13.59
CA PHE A 266 -6.01 -11.25 13.93
C PHE A 266 -4.74 -11.77 14.62
N GLU A 267 -4.85 -12.03 15.92
CA GLU A 267 -3.77 -12.45 16.81
C GLU A 267 -3.97 -13.92 17.19
N PHE A 268 -2.96 -14.74 16.94
CA PHE A 268 -2.95 -16.16 17.29
C PHE A 268 -1.89 -16.40 18.37
N ARG A 269 -2.25 -17.17 19.38
CA ARG A 269 -1.35 -17.53 20.48
C ARG A 269 -1.36 -19.03 20.76
N ASP A 270 -0.23 -19.55 21.24
CA ASP A 270 -0.13 -20.91 21.73
C ASP A 270 -0.79 -21.08 23.11
N GLY A 271 -0.80 -22.32 23.61
CA GLY A 271 -1.36 -22.65 24.93
C GLY A 271 -0.63 -21.99 26.12
N SER A 272 0.56 -21.45 25.90
CA SER A 272 1.35 -20.70 26.88
C SER A 272 1.16 -19.19 26.77
N GLY A 273 0.35 -18.72 25.81
CA GLY A 273 0.08 -17.30 25.58
C GLY A 273 1.10 -16.58 24.66
N ASN A 274 2.07 -17.29 24.09
CA ASN A 274 3.04 -16.69 23.18
C ASN A 274 2.38 -16.41 21.81
N LEU A 275 2.71 -15.25 21.23
CA LEU A 275 2.27 -14.90 19.89
C LEU A 275 2.90 -15.87 18.88
N THR A 276 2.05 -16.59 18.14
CA THR A 276 2.47 -17.49 17.07
C THR A 276 2.31 -16.86 15.70
N ASP A 277 1.19 -16.18 15.46
CA ASP A 277 0.93 -15.58 14.17
C ASP A 277 0.16 -14.28 14.35
N PHE A 278 0.34 -13.37 13.42
CA PHE A 278 -0.39 -12.12 13.36
C PHE A 278 -0.65 -11.72 11.91
N ILE A 279 -1.92 -11.47 11.61
CA ILE A 279 -2.34 -10.96 10.31
C ILE A 279 -3.15 -9.68 10.55
N ASN A 280 -2.80 -8.66 9.78
CA ASN A 280 -3.53 -7.41 9.76
C ASN A 280 -4.06 -7.17 8.34
N LEU A 281 -5.28 -6.70 8.22
CA LEU A 281 -5.87 -6.28 6.97
C LEU A 281 -6.62 -4.95 7.12
N TYR A 282 -6.78 -4.24 6.01
CA TYR A 282 -7.64 -3.06 5.90
C TYR A 282 -8.63 -3.24 4.76
N ASN A 283 -9.78 -2.56 4.85
CA ASN A 283 -10.79 -2.60 3.81
C ASN A 283 -10.67 -1.41 2.85
N ILE A 284 -10.82 -1.68 1.56
CA ILE A 284 -11.17 -0.71 0.53
C ILE A 284 -12.56 -1.06 0.01
N ASP A 285 -13.45 -0.09 -0.03
CA ASP A 285 -14.73 -0.29 -0.65
C ASP A 285 -14.57 -0.20 -2.17
N ILE A 286 -15.01 -1.23 -2.88
CA ILE A 286 -15.03 -1.24 -4.34
C ILE A 286 -16.48 -1.04 -4.77
N TYR A 287 -16.70 -0.02 -5.57
CA TYR A 287 -18.01 0.33 -6.05
C TYR A 287 -18.11 0.08 -7.56
N ASN A 288 -19.17 -0.62 -7.97
CA ASN A 288 -19.44 -0.87 -9.38
C ASN A 288 -20.51 0.13 -9.87
N ASP A 289 -20.08 1.07 -10.70
CA ASP A 289 -20.93 2.14 -11.23
C ASP A 289 -22.06 1.60 -12.15
N THR A 290 -21.87 0.41 -12.74
CA THR A 290 -22.88 -0.21 -13.64
C THR A 290 -24.03 -0.84 -12.86
N THR A 291 -23.70 -1.56 -11.77
CA THR A 291 -24.71 -2.25 -10.95
C THR A 291 -25.24 -1.40 -9.81
N ASN A 292 -24.61 -0.26 -9.54
CA ASN A 292 -24.83 0.59 -8.37
C ASN A 292 -24.67 -0.18 -7.04
N MET A 293 -23.77 -1.15 -7.01
CA MET A 293 -23.51 -2.01 -5.86
C MET A 293 -22.01 -2.01 -5.54
N GLY A 294 -21.70 -2.21 -4.26
CA GLY A 294 -20.33 -2.29 -3.77
C GLY A 294 -20.05 -3.57 -3.00
N PHE A 295 -18.76 -3.83 -2.81
CA PHE A 295 -18.25 -4.89 -1.93
C PHE A 295 -16.94 -4.42 -1.26
N LYS A 296 -16.57 -5.10 -0.16
CA LYS A 296 -15.38 -4.77 0.61
C LYS A 296 -14.21 -5.68 0.21
N ASP A 297 -13.11 -5.05 -0.22
CA ASP A 297 -11.82 -5.72 -0.49
C ASP A 297 -10.91 -5.61 0.73
N GLY A 298 -10.82 -6.69 1.51
CA GLY A 298 -9.93 -6.79 2.67
C GLY A 298 -8.50 -7.11 2.23
N ARG A 299 -7.66 -6.10 2.18
CA ARG A 299 -6.25 -6.23 1.77
C ARG A 299 -5.37 -6.59 2.94
N ILE A 300 -4.70 -7.72 2.83
CA ILE A 300 -3.73 -8.17 3.83
C ILE A 300 -2.50 -7.25 3.75
N TYR A 301 -2.19 -6.58 4.86
CA TYR A 301 -1.18 -5.52 4.93
C TYR A 301 0.07 -5.96 5.69
N VAL A 302 -0.10 -6.58 6.86
CA VAL A 302 1.01 -7.09 7.68
C VAL A 302 0.80 -8.58 7.94
N ILE A 303 1.87 -9.35 7.78
CA ILE A 303 1.90 -10.78 8.05
C ILE A 303 3.11 -11.10 8.93
N TYR A 304 2.87 -11.79 10.02
CA TYR A 304 3.87 -12.52 10.80
C TYR A 304 3.39 -13.94 10.97
N LEU A 305 4.21 -14.92 10.63
CA LEU A 305 3.93 -16.34 10.77
C LEU A 305 5.10 -17.01 11.48
N SER A 306 4.81 -17.74 12.56
CA SER A 306 5.84 -18.53 13.26
C SER A 306 6.30 -19.74 12.45
N ASN A 307 5.42 -20.21 11.54
CA ASN A 307 5.67 -21.36 10.68
C ASN A 307 5.08 -21.11 9.29
N ASN A 308 5.94 -21.21 8.26
CA ASN A 308 5.57 -21.01 6.86
C ASN A 308 5.18 -22.34 6.16
N GLU A 309 5.01 -23.44 6.86
CA GLU A 309 4.53 -24.70 6.27
C GLU A 309 3.12 -24.52 5.69
N PRO A 310 2.86 -24.99 4.45
CA PRO A 310 1.60 -24.77 3.74
C PRO A 310 0.36 -25.13 4.54
N GLU A 311 0.39 -26.25 5.28
CA GLU A 311 -0.74 -26.69 6.12
C GLU A 311 -1.04 -25.71 7.24
N HIS A 312 0.00 -25.15 7.89
CA HIS A 312 -0.17 -24.15 8.95
C HIS A 312 -0.77 -22.87 8.39
N VAL A 313 -0.23 -22.35 7.29
CA VAL A 313 -0.72 -21.13 6.66
C VAL A 313 -2.14 -21.30 6.13
N CYS A 314 -2.51 -22.49 5.59
CA CYS A 314 -3.89 -22.79 5.22
C CYS A 314 -4.84 -22.65 6.42
N ARG A 315 -4.48 -23.19 7.60
CA ARG A 315 -5.31 -23.09 8.80
C ARG A 315 -5.48 -21.66 9.29
N VAL A 316 -4.39 -20.86 9.27
CA VAL A 316 -4.44 -19.42 9.61
C VAL A 316 -5.38 -18.69 8.66
N MET A 317 -5.21 -18.86 7.35
CA MET A 317 -6.03 -18.18 6.34
C MET A 317 -7.50 -18.66 6.32
N ASP A 318 -7.76 -19.95 6.58
CA ASP A 318 -9.11 -20.47 6.75
C ASP A 318 -9.79 -19.88 7.99
N THR A 319 -9.05 -19.71 9.09
CA THR A 319 -9.57 -19.10 10.31
C THR A 319 -9.97 -17.64 10.08
N ILE A 320 -9.10 -16.87 9.42
CA ILE A 320 -9.38 -15.46 9.09
C ILE A 320 -10.60 -15.35 8.16
N ALA A 321 -10.64 -16.16 7.08
CA ALA A 321 -11.74 -16.14 6.13
C ALA A 321 -13.08 -16.53 6.80
N ALA A 322 -13.07 -17.57 7.66
CA ALA A 322 -14.24 -17.96 8.43
C ALA A 322 -14.72 -16.87 9.38
N TYR A 323 -13.78 -16.20 10.07
CA TYR A 323 -14.08 -15.09 10.96
C TYR A 323 -14.67 -13.91 10.20
N CYS A 324 -14.02 -13.50 9.10
CA CYS A 324 -14.49 -12.41 8.24
C CYS A 324 -15.89 -12.69 7.65
N HIS A 325 -16.14 -13.94 7.27
CA HIS A 325 -17.46 -14.37 6.76
C HIS A 325 -18.53 -14.27 7.84
N ARG A 326 -18.27 -14.82 9.03
CA ARG A 326 -19.22 -14.83 10.14
C ARG A 326 -19.56 -13.43 10.65
N GLU A 327 -18.55 -12.56 10.79
CA GLU A 327 -18.69 -11.21 11.33
C GLU A 327 -18.93 -10.14 10.24
N ASN A 328 -19.05 -10.57 8.97
CA ASN A 328 -19.26 -9.68 7.81
C ASN A 328 -18.22 -8.53 7.73
N ILE A 329 -16.95 -8.85 7.97
CA ILE A 329 -15.87 -7.86 8.00
C ILE A 329 -15.49 -7.42 6.59
N THR A 330 -15.28 -8.40 5.69
CA THR A 330 -14.91 -8.16 4.28
C THR A 330 -15.61 -9.17 3.38
N ASP A 331 -15.73 -8.85 2.10
CA ASP A 331 -16.36 -9.72 1.10
C ASP A 331 -15.33 -10.56 0.32
N ILE A 332 -14.09 -10.07 0.23
CA ILE A 332 -12.97 -10.74 -0.41
C ILE A 332 -11.68 -10.45 0.36
N LEU A 333 -10.82 -11.44 0.49
CA LEU A 333 -9.45 -11.26 0.99
C LEU A 333 -8.50 -11.13 -0.20
N SER A 334 -7.72 -10.07 -0.22
CA SER A 334 -6.74 -9.81 -1.27
C SER A 334 -5.32 -9.75 -0.69
N ILE A 335 -4.38 -10.35 -1.39
CA ILE A 335 -2.97 -10.39 -1.01
C ILE A 335 -2.09 -10.16 -2.23
N CYS A 336 -1.05 -9.32 -2.09
CA CYS A 336 0.05 -9.32 -3.04
C CYS A 336 0.89 -10.58 -2.86
N ASP A 337 1.57 -11.02 -3.93
CA ASP A 337 2.49 -12.17 -3.93
C ASP A 337 3.69 -11.92 -2.98
N ILE A 338 3.44 -12.04 -1.67
CA ILE A 338 4.42 -11.80 -0.59
C ILE A 338 4.77 -13.05 0.20
N LEU A 339 4.05 -14.15 -0.02
CA LEU A 339 4.35 -15.43 0.62
C LEU A 339 5.16 -16.29 -0.35
N HIS A 340 6.16 -17.02 0.17
CA HIS A 340 6.88 -18.07 -0.57
C HIS A 340 5.98 -19.23 -1.03
N MET A 341 4.70 -18.93 -1.31
CA MET A 341 3.65 -19.90 -1.48
C MET A 341 2.94 -19.80 -2.82
N ARG A 342 3.60 -19.23 -3.83
CA ARG A 342 2.97 -19.06 -5.14
C ARG A 342 2.35 -20.36 -5.66
N ASP A 343 3.05 -21.46 -5.47
CA ASP A 343 2.58 -22.80 -5.90
C ASP A 343 1.46 -23.35 -4.99
N HIS A 344 1.22 -22.74 -3.83
CA HIS A 344 0.22 -23.15 -2.84
C HIS A 344 -0.99 -22.21 -2.75
N TYR A 345 -1.05 -21.11 -3.50
CA TYR A 345 -2.20 -20.20 -3.44
C TYR A 345 -3.53 -20.92 -3.73
N GLY A 346 -3.54 -21.93 -4.62
CA GLY A 346 -4.71 -22.77 -4.84
C GLY A 346 -5.16 -23.54 -3.59
N GLN A 347 -4.22 -24.07 -2.81
CA GLN A 347 -4.54 -24.75 -1.53
C GLN A 347 -5.06 -23.76 -0.47
N LEU A 348 -4.52 -22.52 -0.50
CA LEU A 348 -4.99 -21.40 0.33
C LEU A 348 -6.32 -20.82 -0.17
N LYS A 349 -6.90 -21.39 -1.24
CA LYS A 349 -8.15 -20.95 -1.87
C LYS A 349 -8.07 -19.51 -2.41
N PHE A 350 -6.87 -19.04 -2.78
CA PHE A 350 -6.70 -17.77 -3.48
C PHE A 350 -6.62 -17.99 -4.98
N MET A 351 -7.36 -17.20 -5.72
CA MET A 351 -7.35 -17.16 -7.18
C MET A 351 -6.43 -16.04 -7.67
N PRO A 352 -5.68 -16.23 -8.76
CA PRO A 352 -4.88 -15.16 -9.34
C PRO A 352 -5.80 -14.06 -9.91
N GLY A 353 -5.55 -12.82 -9.52
CA GLY A 353 -6.17 -11.64 -10.11
C GLY A 353 -5.50 -11.27 -11.43
N VAL A 354 -6.15 -10.39 -12.17
CA VAL A 354 -5.62 -9.83 -13.43
C VAL A 354 -4.68 -8.64 -13.19
N SER A 355 -4.69 -8.10 -11.99
CA SER A 355 -3.92 -6.90 -11.65
C SER A 355 -2.52 -7.25 -11.19
N TYR A 356 -1.57 -6.43 -11.63
CA TYR A 356 -0.17 -6.47 -11.21
C TYR A 356 0.25 -5.12 -10.67
N LEU A 357 1.19 -5.12 -9.73
CA LEU A 357 1.89 -3.94 -9.25
C LEU A 357 3.36 -4.02 -9.66
N ASN A 358 3.82 -3.04 -10.43
CA ASN A 358 5.23 -2.89 -10.78
C ASN A 358 5.86 -1.96 -9.75
N TYR A 359 6.99 -2.37 -9.18
CA TYR A 359 7.71 -1.67 -8.12
C TYR A 359 8.90 -0.92 -8.70
N TYR A 360 8.98 0.36 -8.41
CA TYR A 360 10.02 1.26 -8.90
C TYR A 360 10.73 1.94 -7.75
N MET A 361 12.04 2.17 -7.94
CA MET A 361 12.85 3.01 -7.06
C MET A 361 13.23 4.29 -7.78
N PHE A 362 13.38 5.36 -7.03
CA PHE A 362 13.89 6.63 -7.49
C PHE A 362 15.18 6.98 -6.73
N ASN A 363 16.21 7.42 -7.44
CA ASN A 363 17.53 7.79 -6.92
C ASN A 363 18.28 6.66 -6.17
N MET A 364 17.93 5.41 -6.46
CA MET A 364 18.61 4.23 -5.93
C MET A 364 18.74 3.17 -7.02
N ASN A 365 19.96 2.68 -7.20
CA ASN A 365 20.22 1.50 -8.02
C ASN A 365 19.71 0.26 -7.28
N MET A 366 18.97 -0.58 -7.96
CA MET A 366 18.43 -1.83 -7.43
C MET A 366 18.71 -2.98 -8.38
N THR A 367 19.08 -4.12 -7.83
CA THR A 367 19.02 -5.38 -8.56
C THR A 367 17.56 -5.83 -8.69
N PRO A 368 17.16 -6.52 -9.77
CA PRO A 368 15.87 -7.16 -9.83
C PRO A 368 15.71 -8.15 -8.68
N ILE A 369 14.57 -8.08 -8.00
CA ILE A 369 14.27 -8.92 -6.84
C ILE A 369 13.19 -9.92 -7.25
N GLU A 370 13.35 -11.18 -6.86
CA GLU A 370 12.29 -12.17 -6.98
C GLU A 370 11.05 -11.71 -6.22
N ASN A 371 9.87 -11.89 -6.80
CA ASN A 371 8.62 -11.32 -6.27
C ASN A 371 8.38 -11.66 -4.79
N HIS A 372 8.65 -12.89 -4.40
CA HIS A 372 8.48 -13.36 -3.02
C HIS A 372 9.52 -12.82 -2.03
N LYS A 373 10.64 -12.25 -2.53
CA LYS A 373 11.65 -11.56 -1.71
C LYS A 373 11.36 -10.08 -1.49
N ASN A 374 10.31 -9.57 -2.12
CA ASN A 374 9.82 -8.21 -1.93
C ASN A 374 8.68 -8.23 -0.90
N GLY A 375 8.94 -7.79 0.32
CA GLY A 375 7.97 -7.71 1.42
C GLY A 375 7.15 -6.42 1.47
N LEU A 376 7.29 -5.52 0.49
CA LEU A 376 6.52 -4.27 0.47
C LEU A 376 5.04 -4.54 0.20
N THR A 377 4.21 -3.95 1.05
CA THR A 377 2.76 -3.89 0.89
C THR A 377 2.36 -2.42 0.83
N THR A 378 1.64 -2.03 -0.20
CA THR A 378 1.16 -0.65 -0.40
C THR A 378 -0.33 -0.54 -0.04
N ILE A 379 -0.78 0.65 0.32
CA ILE A 379 -2.19 0.94 0.65
C ILE A 379 -3.01 1.28 -0.60
#